data_98ff3ecc76c0fd51620c95a037eaa998
#
_entry.id   98ff3ecc76c0fd51620c95a037eaa998
#
_cell.length_a   1.000
_cell.length_b   1.000
_cell.length_c   1.000
_cell.angle_alpha   90.00
_cell.angle_beta   90.00
_cell.angle_gamma   90.00
#
_symmetry.space_group_name_H-M   'P 1'
#
loop_
_entity.id
_entity.type
_entity.pdbx_description
1 polymer ?
#
loop_
_entity_poly.entity_id
_entity_poly.type
_entity_poly.pdbx_seq_one_letter_code
_entity_poly.pdbx_strand_id
1 'polypeptide(L)'
;GQKVTPLNRVGVYVPGGKAAYPSSVLMNVLPAQVAGVREICMVTPCNREGKVNPVVLAAAKEAGVQRIFKIGGAQAVAALAYGTESIPKVDKIVGPGNIYVALAKKAVYGNVSIDSIAGPSEILVLADETANPRFVAADLLSQAEHDELASAILITTSRRLAEQVDAEIRKFLETLSRREIIEKSLDNFGYLLVAESKAEAIETVNQIAPEHLEIVTENPFEDMMKVRNAGAIFLEENSCE
;
A
#
# COMPACT_ATOMS: atom_id res chain seq x y z
N GLY A 1 6.50 31.67 -18.42
CA GLY A 1 6.17 31.24 -17.05
C GLY A 1 5.25 30.02 -17.04
N GLN A 2 5.14 29.34 -15.91
CA GLN A 2 4.23 28.22 -15.70
C GLN A 2 3.19 28.62 -14.64
N LYS A 3 1.91 28.32 -14.91
CA LYS A 3 0.84 28.55 -13.95
C LYS A 3 0.36 27.20 -13.42
N VAL A 4 0.43 27.03 -12.10
CA VAL A 4 -0.10 25.84 -11.41
C VAL A 4 -1.43 26.22 -10.76
N THR A 5 -2.47 25.41 -11.00
CA THR A 5 -3.80 25.60 -10.44
C THR A 5 -4.34 24.30 -9.88
N PRO A 6 -5.15 24.34 -8.79
CA PRO A 6 -5.79 23.13 -8.28
C PRO A 6 -6.79 22.54 -9.27
N LEU A 7 -7.03 21.24 -9.14
CA LEU A 7 -8.17 20.58 -9.81
C LEU A 7 -9.50 21.08 -9.23
N ASN A 8 -10.56 21.07 -10.02
CA ASN A 8 -11.87 21.52 -9.52
C ASN A 8 -12.50 20.46 -8.62
N ARG A 9 -12.45 19.17 -9.02
CA ARG A 9 -13.11 18.09 -8.30
C ARG A 9 -12.25 16.82 -8.30
N VAL A 10 -12.12 16.19 -7.14
CA VAL A 10 -11.40 14.93 -6.97
C VAL A 10 -12.33 13.87 -6.38
N GLY A 11 -12.28 12.67 -6.95
CA GLY A 11 -12.93 11.48 -6.41
C GLY A 11 -11.95 10.70 -5.55
N VAL A 12 -12.32 10.45 -4.29
CA VAL A 12 -11.52 9.65 -3.36
C VAL A 12 -12.18 8.28 -3.20
N TYR A 13 -11.50 7.23 -3.61
CA TYR A 13 -11.91 5.87 -3.35
C TYR A 13 -11.35 5.39 -2.01
N VAL A 14 -12.22 5.01 -1.09
CA VAL A 14 -11.83 4.45 0.21
C VAL A 14 -12.29 2.99 0.25
N PRO A 15 -11.36 2.03 0.40
CA PRO A 15 -11.72 0.62 0.51
C PRO A 15 -12.61 0.35 1.73
N GLY A 16 -13.36 -0.75 1.67
CA GLY A 16 -14.18 -1.23 2.78
C GLY A 16 -14.41 -2.72 2.65
N GLY A 17 -15.00 -3.32 3.67
CA GLY A 17 -15.38 -4.74 3.70
C GLY A 17 -14.53 -5.57 4.64
N LYS A 18 -13.26 -5.80 4.35
CA LYS A 18 -12.37 -6.64 5.19
C LYS A 18 -11.77 -5.87 6.38
N ALA A 19 -11.50 -4.57 6.23
CA ALA A 19 -10.94 -3.70 7.27
C ALA A 19 -11.46 -2.28 7.14
N ALA A 20 -11.27 -1.45 8.20
CA ALA A 20 -11.51 -0.02 8.16
C ALA A 20 -10.20 0.70 7.79
N TYR A 21 -10.28 1.63 6.84
CA TYR A 21 -9.13 2.40 6.37
C TYR A 21 -9.32 3.91 6.58
N PRO A 22 -9.36 4.40 7.83
CA PRO A 22 -9.45 5.84 8.10
C PRO A 22 -8.23 6.60 7.59
N SER A 23 -7.06 5.97 7.60
CA SER A 23 -5.82 6.51 7.03
C SER A 23 -5.97 6.82 5.55
N SER A 24 -6.60 5.94 4.75
CA SER A 24 -6.85 6.19 3.33
C SER A 24 -7.71 7.44 3.10
N VAL A 25 -8.63 7.76 4.01
CA VAL A 25 -9.39 9.03 3.95
C VAL A 25 -8.44 10.20 4.12
N LEU A 26 -7.66 10.21 5.21
CA LEU A 26 -6.78 11.34 5.56
C LEU A 26 -5.68 11.54 4.52
N MET A 27 -5.03 10.46 4.09
CA MET A 27 -3.92 10.49 3.12
C MET A 27 -4.34 10.96 1.72
N ASN A 28 -5.61 10.86 1.36
CA ASN A 28 -6.11 11.33 0.07
C ASN A 28 -6.80 12.69 0.16
N VAL A 29 -7.57 12.92 1.23
CA VAL A 29 -8.38 14.15 1.37
C VAL A 29 -7.51 15.35 1.77
N LEU A 30 -6.61 15.19 2.75
CA LEU A 30 -5.81 16.32 3.25
C LEU A 30 -4.86 16.88 2.18
N PRO A 31 -4.11 16.08 1.41
CA PRO A 31 -3.31 16.61 0.29
C PRO A 31 -4.16 17.31 -0.77
N ALA A 32 -5.35 16.80 -1.08
CA ALA A 32 -6.26 17.44 -2.03
C ALA A 32 -6.71 18.82 -1.52
N GLN A 33 -7.02 18.95 -0.24
CA GLN A 33 -7.38 20.23 0.38
C GLN A 33 -6.21 21.21 0.39
N VAL A 34 -5.02 20.77 0.79
CA VAL A 34 -3.80 21.59 0.78
C VAL A 34 -3.49 22.07 -0.64
N ALA A 35 -3.72 21.24 -1.66
CA ALA A 35 -3.60 21.62 -3.06
C ALA A 35 -4.69 22.60 -3.54
N GLY A 36 -5.70 22.90 -2.72
CA GLY A 36 -6.77 23.84 -3.03
C GLY A 36 -7.92 23.25 -3.86
N VAL A 37 -8.11 21.94 -3.86
CA VAL A 37 -9.24 21.29 -4.53
C VAL A 37 -10.56 21.73 -3.87
N ARG A 38 -11.49 22.21 -4.68
CA ARG A 38 -12.74 22.81 -4.17
C ARG A 38 -13.79 21.79 -3.76
N GLU A 39 -13.88 20.69 -4.50
CA GLU A 39 -14.88 19.65 -4.27
C GLU A 39 -14.23 18.27 -4.19
N ILE A 40 -14.45 17.58 -3.07
CA ILE A 40 -13.96 16.22 -2.83
C ILE A 40 -15.17 15.29 -2.69
N CYS A 41 -15.28 14.32 -3.60
CA CYS A 41 -16.33 13.32 -3.60
C CYS A 41 -15.73 11.99 -3.14
N MET A 42 -16.16 11.46 -2.00
CA MET A 42 -15.69 10.18 -1.51
C MET A 42 -16.66 9.06 -1.90
N VAL A 43 -16.14 7.95 -2.40
CA VAL A 43 -16.89 6.69 -2.59
C VAL A 43 -16.31 5.63 -1.68
N THR A 44 -17.17 4.84 -1.04
CA THR A 44 -16.78 3.74 -0.18
C THR A 44 -17.87 2.68 -0.15
N PRO A 45 -17.54 1.38 -0.21
CA PRO A 45 -18.57 0.34 -0.10
C PRO A 45 -19.21 0.34 1.29
N CYS A 46 -20.46 -0.07 1.34
CA CYS A 46 -21.18 -0.32 2.58
C CYS A 46 -21.27 -1.83 2.86
N ASN A 47 -21.63 -2.19 4.09
CA ASN A 47 -21.95 -3.56 4.47
C ASN A 47 -23.31 -3.99 3.90
N ARG A 48 -23.75 -5.23 4.17
CA ARG A 48 -25.05 -5.78 3.70
C ARG A 48 -26.26 -5.01 4.23
N GLU A 49 -26.11 -4.30 5.34
CA GLU A 49 -27.15 -3.45 5.94
C GLU A 49 -27.16 -2.01 5.36
N GLY A 50 -26.30 -1.72 4.39
CA GLY A 50 -26.16 -0.39 3.80
C GLY A 50 -25.43 0.62 4.70
N LYS A 51 -24.68 0.15 5.71
CA LYS A 51 -23.93 1.00 6.64
C LYS A 51 -22.46 1.06 6.22
N VAL A 52 -21.89 2.27 6.23
CA VAL A 52 -20.45 2.51 6.10
C VAL A 52 -19.81 2.36 7.48
N ASN A 53 -18.55 1.92 7.53
CA ASN A 53 -17.81 1.80 8.77
C ASN A 53 -17.75 3.16 9.50
N PRO A 54 -18.16 3.24 10.79
CA PRO A 54 -18.23 4.50 11.52
C PRO A 54 -16.88 5.21 11.70
N VAL A 55 -15.78 4.46 11.77
CA VAL A 55 -14.43 5.05 11.87
C VAL A 55 -14.04 5.76 10.58
N VAL A 56 -14.40 5.20 9.41
CA VAL A 56 -14.20 5.84 8.10
C VAL A 56 -15.05 7.11 7.99
N LEU A 57 -16.30 7.08 8.47
CA LEU A 57 -17.15 8.27 8.48
C LEU A 57 -16.65 9.35 9.43
N ALA A 58 -16.10 8.97 10.60
CA ALA A 58 -15.49 9.91 11.52
C ALA A 58 -14.28 10.61 10.88
N ALA A 59 -13.36 9.85 10.28
CA ALA A 59 -12.22 10.40 9.57
C ALA A 59 -12.65 11.33 8.42
N ALA A 60 -13.66 10.93 7.65
CA ALA A 60 -14.20 11.76 6.55
C ALA A 60 -14.80 13.08 7.07
N LYS A 61 -15.50 13.04 8.20
CA LYS A 61 -16.07 14.23 8.86
C LYS A 61 -14.98 15.16 9.35
N GLU A 62 -13.99 14.64 10.06
CA GLU A 62 -12.84 15.44 10.57
C GLU A 62 -12.03 16.03 9.41
N ALA A 63 -11.84 15.28 8.32
CA ALA A 63 -11.22 15.76 7.10
C ALA A 63 -12.13 16.69 6.26
N GLY A 64 -13.36 17.01 6.69
CA GLY A 64 -14.26 17.94 6.02
C GLY A 64 -14.82 17.45 4.68
N VAL A 65 -14.92 16.14 4.45
CA VAL A 65 -15.54 15.57 3.25
C VAL A 65 -17.04 15.84 3.27
N GLN A 66 -17.54 16.55 2.25
CA GLN A 66 -18.94 16.98 2.18
C GLN A 66 -19.86 15.97 1.49
N ARG A 67 -19.32 15.17 0.55
CA ARG A 67 -20.11 14.25 -0.27
C ARG A 67 -19.55 12.84 -0.20
N ILE A 68 -20.32 11.92 0.36
CA ILE A 68 -19.96 10.51 0.51
C ILE A 68 -21.03 9.66 -0.17
N PHE A 69 -20.59 8.78 -1.08
CA PHE A 69 -21.45 7.87 -1.80
C PHE A 69 -21.17 6.43 -1.38
N LYS A 70 -22.23 5.69 -1.04
CA LYS A 70 -22.14 4.29 -0.59
C LYS A 70 -22.07 3.34 -1.78
N ILE A 71 -20.96 3.39 -2.51
CA ILE A 71 -20.69 2.58 -3.69
C ILE A 71 -19.22 2.20 -3.72
N GLY A 72 -18.91 0.98 -4.14
CA GLY A 72 -17.54 0.47 -4.26
C GLY A 72 -17.34 -0.30 -5.58
N GLY A 73 -16.15 -0.86 -5.79
CA GLY A 73 -15.81 -1.65 -6.97
C GLY A 73 -15.67 -0.83 -8.25
N ALA A 74 -15.62 -1.52 -9.39
CA ALA A 74 -15.42 -0.90 -10.70
C ALA A 74 -16.52 0.12 -11.06
N GLN A 75 -17.75 -0.13 -10.64
CA GLN A 75 -18.88 0.78 -10.89
C GLN A 75 -18.71 2.13 -10.18
N ALA A 76 -18.08 2.17 -9.02
CA ALA A 76 -17.79 3.43 -8.34
C ALA A 76 -16.76 4.27 -9.12
N VAL A 77 -15.73 3.61 -9.65
CA VAL A 77 -14.71 4.25 -10.51
C VAL A 77 -15.37 4.78 -11.79
N ALA A 78 -16.21 3.99 -12.44
CA ALA A 78 -16.93 4.41 -13.65
C ALA A 78 -17.86 5.61 -13.36
N ALA A 79 -18.61 5.58 -12.23
CA ALA A 79 -19.47 6.67 -11.83
C ALA A 79 -18.71 7.98 -11.61
N LEU A 80 -17.52 7.92 -10.97
CA LEU A 80 -16.67 9.10 -10.81
C LEU A 80 -16.06 9.58 -12.13
N ALA A 81 -15.70 8.65 -13.02
CA ALA A 81 -15.05 8.99 -14.30
C ALA A 81 -16.00 9.65 -15.31
N TYR A 82 -17.21 9.16 -15.39
CA TYR A 82 -18.17 9.60 -16.41
C TYR A 82 -19.28 10.51 -15.84
N GLY A 83 -19.51 10.45 -14.55
CA GLY A 83 -20.63 11.09 -13.89
C GLY A 83 -21.92 10.27 -14.04
N THR A 84 -22.84 10.48 -13.11
CA THR A 84 -24.21 9.97 -13.13
C THR A 84 -25.15 11.08 -12.68
N GLU A 85 -26.46 10.82 -12.64
CA GLU A 85 -27.43 11.79 -12.11
C GLU A 85 -27.10 12.22 -10.66
N SER A 86 -26.58 11.31 -9.83
CA SER A 86 -26.32 11.57 -8.40
C SER A 86 -24.82 11.77 -8.07
N ILE A 87 -23.90 11.15 -8.83
CA ILE A 87 -22.45 11.23 -8.62
C ILE A 87 -21.84 12.10 -9.71
N PRO A 88 -21.26 13.26 -9.38
CA PRO A 88 -20.67 14.14 -10.38
C PRO A 88 -19.38 13.54 -10.96
N LYS A 89 -19.14 13.82 -12.24
CA LYS A 89 -17.85 13.56 -12.88
C LYS A 89 -16.74 14.31 -12.15
N VAL A 90 -15.59 13.65 -11.98
CA VAL A 90 -14.40 14.24 -11.35
C VAL A 90 -13.25 14.42 -12.34
N ASP A 91 -12.27 15.24 -11.98
CA ASP A 91 -11.06 15.48 -12.79
C ASP A 91 -9.98 14.44 -12.53
N LYS A 92 -9.95 13.89 -11.30
CA LYS A 92 -9.00 12.87 -10.87
C LYS A 92 -9.64 11.91 -9.88
N ILE A 93 -9.29 10.62 -9.99
CA ILE A 93 -9.64 9.57 -9.02
C ILE A 93 -8.39 9.16 -8.28
N VAL A 94 -8.43 9.21 -6.95
CA VAL A 94 -7.33 8.82 -6.06
C VAL A 94 -7.80 7.80 -5.02
N GLY A 95 -6.87 7.10 -4.42
CA GLY A 95 -7.11 6.13 -3.37
C GLY A 95 -6.92 4.68 -3.80
N PRO A 96 -6.53 3.81 -2.85
CA PRO A 96 -6.29 2.39 -3.09
C PRO A 96 -7.60 1.62 -3.29
N GLY A 97 -7.50 0.45 -3.87
CA GLY A 97 -8.63 -0.48 -4.04
C GLY A 97 -8.15 -1.87 -4.40
N ASN A 98 -9.08 -2.82 -4.45
CA ASN A 98 -8.77 -4.18 -4.90
C ASN A 98 -8.46 -4.21 -6.41
N ILE A 99 -8.08 -5.39 -6.92
CA ILE A 99 -7.73 -5.59 -8.33
C ILE A 99 -8.79 -5.07 -9.31
N TYR A 100 -10.08 -5.19 -9.00
CA TYR A 100 -11.16 -4.69 -9.85
C TYR A 100 -11.19 -3.18 -9.91
N VAL A 101 -10.87 -2.50 -8.80
CA VAL A 101 -10.74 -1.04 -8.75
C VAL A 101 -9.52 -0.57 -9.52
N ALA A 102 -8.37 -1.25 -9.36
CA ALA A 102 -7.15 -0.96 -10.09
C ALA A 102 -7.35 -1.09 -11.60
N LEU A 103 -7.97 -2.19 -12.07
CA LEU A 103 -8.31 -2.40 -13.47
C LEU A 103 -9.31 -1.38 -13.99
N ALA A 104 -10.30 -1.00 -13.19
CA ALA A 104 -11.26 0.04 -13.57
C ALA A 104 -10.58 1.42 -13.69
N LYS A 105 -9.69 1.79 -12.77
CA LYS A 105 -8.87 3.02 -12.86
C LYS A 105 -8.04 3.02 -14.14
N LYS A 106 -7.38 1.89 -14.47
CA LYS A 106 -6.65 1.71 -15.71
C LYS A 106 -7.54 1.91 -16.96
N ALA A 107 -8.75 1.34 -16.94
CA ALA A 107 -9.68 1.42 -18.06
C ALA A 107 -10.22 2.83 -18.32
N VAL A 108 -10.37 3.66 -17.28
CA VAL A 108 -10.87 5.04 -17.40
C VAL A 108 -9.75 6.08 -17.58
N TYR A 109 -8.50 5.68 -17.43
CA TYR A 109 -7.36 6.57 -17.59
C TYR A 109 -7.33 7.18 -18.99
N GLY A 110 -7.17 8.51 -19.06
CA GLY A 110 -7.33 9.29 -20.27
C GLY A 110 -8.68 10.01 -20.37
N ASN A 111 -9.77 9.43 -19.86
CA ASN A 111 -11.05 10.13 -19.68
C ASN A 111 -11.08 10.91 -18.35
N VAL A 112 -10.39 10.41 -17.37
CA VAL A 112 -10.16 11.01 -16.06
C VAL A 112 -8.70 10.73 -15.66
N SER A 113 -8.09 11.65 -14.93
CA SER A 113 -6.77 11.39 -14.34
C SER A 113 -6.88 10.42 -13.16
N ILE A 114 -5.84 9.65 -12.89
CA ILE A 114 -5.75 8.78 -11.70
C ILE A 114 -4.46 9.07 -10.93
N ASP A 115 -4.35 8.59 -9.69
CA ASP A 115 -3.12 8.60 -8.91
C ASP A 115 -2.09 7.62 -9.52
N SER A 116 -2.36 6.32 -9.38
CA SER A 116 -1.53 5.24 -9.89
C SER A 116 -2.37 4.00 -10.20
N ILE A 117 -1.78 3.06 -10.94
CA ILE A 117 -2.30 1.70 -11.09
C ILE A 117 -1.55 0.87 -10.05
N ALA A 118 -2.12 0.77 -8.84
CA ALA A 118 -1.52 0.00 -7.78
C ALA A 118 -1.69 -1.50 -8.03
N GLY A 119 -0.58 -2.24 -7.91
CA GLY A 119 -0.57 -3.69 -7.76
C GLY A 119 -0.88 -4.12 -6.32
N PRO A 120 -0.77 -5.42 -6.02
CA PRO A 120 -0.67 -5.88 -4.64
C PRO A 120 0.54 -5.23 -3.95
N SER A 121 0.43 -4.99 -2.65
CA SER A 121 1.52 -4.37 -1.88
C SER A 121 2.74 -5.30 -1.79
N GLU A 122 3.92 -4.72 -1.80
CA GLU A 122 5.20 -5.45 -1.83
C GLU A 122 6.15 -4.88 -0.79
N ILE A 123 6.74 -5.75 0.03
CA ILE A 123 7.88 -5.41 0.88
C ILE A 123 9.06 -6.29 0.55
N LEU A 124 10.23 -5.69 0.48
CA LEU A 124 11.51 -6.38 0.45
C LEU A 124 12.40 -5.83 1.55
N VAL A 125 12.88 -6.71 2.42
CA VAL A 125 13.86 -6.38 3.45
C VAL A 125 15.23 -6.88 3.00
N LEU A 126 16.18 -5.97 2.81
CA LEU A 126 17.61 -6.28 2.63
C LEU A 126 18.31 -6.19 3.99
N ALA A 127 18.74 -7.32 4.53
CA ALA A 127 19.32 -7.38 5.86
C ALA A 127 20.60 -8.21 5.91
N ASP A 128 21.50 -7.86 6.81
CA ASP A 128 22.69 -8.66 7.14
C ASP A 128 22.62 -9.24 8.57
N GLU A 129 23.67 -9.88 9.04
CA GLU A 129 23.70 -10.55 10.35
C GLU A 129 23.53 -9.63 11.55
N THR A 130 23.59 -8.30 11.38
CA THR A 130 23.40 -7.31 12.44
C THR A 130 21.90 -7.04 12.72
N ALA A 131 21.03 -7.38 11.78
CA ALA A 131 19.60 -7.14 11.89
C ALA A 131 18.94 -7.97 13.00
N ASN A 132 17.92 -7.40 13.64
CA ASN A 132 17.10 -8.12 14.60
C ASN A 132 16.07 -9.00 13.86
N PRO A 133 16.15 -10.34 13.96
CA PRO A 133 15.27 -11.24 13.21
C PRO A 133 13.79 -11.07 13.54
N ARG A 134 13.46 -10.62 14.76
CA ARG A 134 12.08 -10.39 15.17
C ARG A 134 11.49 -9.15 14.50
N PHE A 135 12.29 -8.09 14.32
CA PHE A 135 11.86 -6.87 13.64
C PHE A 135 11.66 -7.17 12.16
N VAL A 136 12.64 -7.78 11.51
CA VAL A 136 12.53 -8.22 10.11
C VAL A 136 11.27 -9.08 9.87
N ALA A 137 11.01 -10.03 10.77
CA ALA A 137 9.80 -10.85 10.67
C ALA A 137 8.50 -10.03 10.81
N ALA A 138 8.48 -9.03 11.72
CA ALA A 138 7.33 -8.16 11.90
C ALA A 138 7.06 -7.30 10.65
N ASP A 139 8.10 -6.75 10.04
CA ASP A 139 8.00 -5.93 8.83
C ASP A 139 7.51 -6.75 7.64
N LEU A 140 8.03 -7.95 7.44
CA LEU A 140 7.52 -8.88 6.40
C LEU A 140 6.04 -9.20 6.61
N LEU A 141 5.61 -9.41 7.85
CA LEU A 141 4.23 -9.76 8.19
C LEU A 141 3.28 -8.56 8.12
N SER A 142 3.77 -7.33 8.34
CA SER A 142 2.98 -6.11 8.19
C SER A 142 2.38 -6.00 6.80
N GLN A 143 3.14 -6.38 5.78
CA GLN A 143 2.70 -6.37 4.39
C GLN A 143 1.88 -7.61 4.03
N ALA A 144 2.32 -8.81 4.48
CA ALA A 144 1.62 -10.06 4.19
C ALA A 144 0.17 -10.09 4.71
N GLU A 145 -0.14 -9.33 5.78
CA GLU A 145 -1.50 -9.26 6.32
C GLU A 145 -2.48 -8.43 5.48
N HIS A 146 -2.00 -7.61 4.54
CA HIS A 146 -2.85 -6.72 3.74
C HIS A 146 -3.73 -7.49 2.75
N ASP A 147 -3.16 -8.43 1.99
CA ASP A 147 -3.89 -9.20 0.97
C ASP A 147 -3.19 -10.53 0.70
N GLU A 148 -3.94 -11.53 0.22
CA GLU A 148 -3.43 -12.85 -0.16
C GLU A 148 -2.44 -12.79 -1.36
N LEU A 149 -2.43 -11.68 -2.09
CA LEU A 149 -1.52 -11.41 -3.21
C LEU A 149 -0.34 -10.50 -2.83
N ALA A 150 -0.26 -10.05 -1.57
CA ALA A 150 0.89 -9.26 -1.11
C ALA A 150 2.17 -10.10 -1.15
N SER A 151 3.31 -9.46 -1.43
CA SER A 151 4.60 -10.15 -1.40
C SER A 151 5.47 -9.66 -0.23
N ALA A 152 6.17 -10.61 0.40
CA ALA A 152 7.06 -10.35 1.52
C ALA A 152 8.38 -11.11 1.29
N ILE A 153 9.46 -10.37 1.02
CA ILE A 153 10.73 -10.93 0.58
C ILE A 153 11.86 -10.48 1.51
N LEU A 154 12.59 -11.43 2.08
CA LEU A 154 13.89 -11.17 2.71
C LEU A 154 15.00 -11.50 1.74
N ILE A 155 15.97 -10.61 1.58
CA ILE A 155 17.26 -10.89 0.96
C ILE A 155 18.36 -10.67 2.00
N THR A 156 19.16 -11.68 2.25
CA THR A 156 20.26 -11.60 3.22
C THR A 156 21.49 -12.38 2.74
N THR A 157 22.65 -12.02 3.22
CA THR A 157 23.88 -12.83 3.06
C THR A 157 24.06 -13.83 4.22
N SER A 158 23.23 -13.75 5.27
CA SER A 158 23.30 -14.59 6.46
C SER A 158 22.22 -15.66 6.47
N ARG A 159 22.59 -16.91 6.16
CA ARG A 159 21.68 -18.06 6.31
C ARG A 159 21.11 -18.16 7.73
N ARG A 160 21.94 -17.86 8.74
CA ARG A 160 21.50 -17.86 10.13
C ARG A 160 20.37 -16.86 10.36
N LEU A 161 20.46 -15.65 9.81
CA LEU A 161 19.42 -14.65 9.94
C LEU A 161 18.12 -15.15 9.27
N ALA A 162 18.20 -15.71 8.06
CA ALA A 162 17.03 -16.24 7.37
C ALA A 162 16.31 -17.31 8.18
N GLU A 163 17.05 -18.26 8.79
CA GLU A 163 16.49 -19.30 9.65
C GLU A 163 15.85 -18.72 10.93
N GLN A 164 16.45 -17.68 11.51
CA GLN A 164 15.91 -17.00 12.69
C GLN A 164 14.63 -16.23 12.35
N VAL A 165 14.59 -15.55 11.18
CA VAL A 165 13.40 -14.83 10.69
C VAL A 165 12.25 -15.81 10.44
N ASP A 166 12.49 -16.96 9.80
CA ASP A 166 11.46 -18.01 9.64
C ASP A 166 10.88 -18.46 10.99
N ALA A 167 11.76 -18.68 11.97
CA ALA A 167 11.32 -19.07 13.32
C ALA A 167 10.46 -17.98 13.99
N GLU A 168 10.79 -16.69 13.83
CA GLU A 168 10.01 -15.59 14.38
C GLU A 168 8.66 -15.43 13.64
N ILE A 169 8.63 -15.58 12.31
CA ILE A 169 7.38 -15.59 11.53
C ILE A 169 6.41 -16.65 12.07
N ARG A 170 6.88 -17.86 12.31
CA ARG A 170 6.05 -18.94 12.88
C ARG A 170 5.47 -18.59 14.26
N LYS A 171 6.26 -17.94 15.12
CA LYS A 171 5.79 -17.50 16.44
C LYS A 171 4.71 -16.41 16.32
N PHE A 172 4.90 -15.43 15.42
CA PHE A 172 3.91 -14.39 15.18
C PHE A 172 2.59 -14.96 14.67
N LEU A 173 2.62 -15.94 13.77
CA LEU A 173 1.43 -16.60 13.22
C LEU A 173 0.55 -17.28 14.28
N GLU A 174 1.09 -17.60 15.45
CA GLU A 174 0.30 -18.16 16.56
C GLU A 174 -0.65 -17.14 17.20
N THR A 175 -0.33 -15.84 17.06
CA THR A 175 -1.04 -14.75 17.77
C THR A 175 -1.75 -13.76 16.85
N LEU A 176 -1.38 -13.69 15.58
CA LEU A 176 -1.95 -12.73 14.62
C LEU A 176 -3.37 -13.10 14.20
N SER A 177 -4.26 -12.10 14.23
CA SER A 177 -5.68 -12.29 13.94
C SER A 177 -6.00 -12.57 12.45
N ARG A 178 -5.10 -12.18 11.53
CA ARG A 178 -5.27 -12.35 10.07
C ARG A 178 -4.45 -13.51 9.50
N ARG A 179 -4.19 -14.50 10.31
CA ARG A 179 -3.33 -15.65 10.02
C ARG A 179 -3.60 -16.29 8.65
N GLU A 180 -4.85 -16.54 8.30
CA GLU A 180 -5.22 -17.20 7.02
C GLU A 180 -4.79 -16.39 5.78
N ILE A 181 -4.88 -15.06 5.86
CA ILE A 181 -4.46 -14.16 4.78
C ILE A 181 -2.93 -14.17 4.67
N ILE A 182 -2.26 -14.04 5.81
CA ILE A 182 -0.80 -14.05 5.90
C ILE A 182 -0.23 -15.37 5.37
N GLU A 183 -0.74 -16.51 5.81
CA GLU A 183 -0.28 -17.82 5.35
C GLU A 183 -0.39 -17.96 3.83
N LYS A 184 -1.51 -17.53 3.23
CA LYS A 184 -1.67 -17.57 1.77
C LYS A 184 -0.72 -16.62 1.04
N SER A 185 -0.50 -15.41 1.58
CA SER A 185 0.47 -14.47 1.04
C SER A 185 1.87 -15.06 1.06
N LEU A 186 2.31 -15.59 2.21
CA LEU A 186 3.63 -16.19 2.36
C LEU A 186 3.81 -17.45 1.52
N ASP A 187 2.80 -18.32 1.41
CA ASP A 187 2.86 -19.54 0.61
C ASP A 187 3.03 -19.25 -0.89
N ASN A 188 2.41 -18.18 -1.39
CA ASN A 188 2.44 -17.83 -2.80
C ASN A 188 3.56 -16.84 -3.15
N PHE A 189 3.86 -15.87 -2.28
CA PHE A 189 4.70 -14.71 -2.57
C PHE A 189 5.69 -14.38 -1.45
N GLY A 190 5.88 -15.25 -0.46
CA GLY A 190 6.87 -15.13 0.60
C GLY A 190 8.19 -15.80 0.22
N TYR A 191 9.33 -15.09 0.35
CA TYR A 191 10.64 -15.64 0.03
C TYR A 191 11.69 -15.21 1.07
N LEU A 192 12.52 -16.17 1.48
CA LEU A 192 13.73 -15.93 2.25
C LEU A 192 14.94 -16.31 1.39
N LEU A 193 15.54 -15.32 0.75
CA LEU A 193 16.63 -15.49 -0.21
C LEU A 193 17.99 -15.26 0.47
N VAL A 194 18.91 -16.22 0.31
CA VAL A 194 20.26 -16.10 0.82
C VAL A 194 21.22 -15.92 -0.36
N ALA A 195 21.76 -14.71 -0.48
CA ALA A 195 22.72 -14.34 -1.51
C ALA A 195 24.16 -14.74 -1.10
N GLU A 196 25.01 -15.03 -2.07
CA GLU A 196 26.41 -15.37 -1.84
C GLU A 196 27.26 -14.15 -1.47
N SER A 197 26.81 -12.95 -1.86
CA SER A 197 27.50 -11.68 -1.57
C SER A 197 26.53 -10.51 -1.45
N LYS A 198 26.98 -9.44 -0.79
CA LYS A 198 26.25 -8.17 -0.72
C LYS A 198 25.99 -7.58 -2.12
N ALA A 199 26.91 -7.73 -3.06
CA ALA A 199 26.75 -7.25 -4.43
C ALA A 199 25.59 -7.97 -5.14
N GLU A 200 25.51 -9.29 -5.01
CA GLU A 200 24.42 -10.11 -5.53
C GLU A 200 23.08 -9.74 -4.87
N ALA A 201 23.09 -9.56 -3.55
CA ALA A 201 21.90 -9.16 -2.81
C ALA A 201 21.32 -7.84 -3.35
N ILE A 202 22.14 -6.81 -3.52
CA ILE A 202 21.75 -5.50 -4.04
C ILE A 202 21.29 -5.60 -5.52
N GLU A 203 21.97 -6.39 -6.33
CA GLU A 203 21.54 -6.58 -7.72
C GLU A 203 20.19 -7.29 -7.80
N THR A 204 19.93 -8.27 -6.92
CA THR A 204 18.63 -8.93 -6.80
C THR A 204 17.53 -7.96 -6.36
N VAL A 205 17.82 -7.06 -5.40
CA VAL A 205 16.91 -5.95 -5.03
C VAL A 205 16.56 -5.11 -6.26
N ASN A 206 17.56 -4.71 -7.04
CA ASN A 206 17.35 -3.91 -8.25
C ASN A 206 16.55 -4.63 -9.34
N GLN A 207 16.67 -5.96 -9.43
CA GLN A 207 15.91 -6.77 -10.39
C GLN A 207 14.44 -6.95 -9.95
N ILE A 208 14.19 -7.14 -8.65
CA ILE A 208 12.84 -7.24 -8.09
C ILE A 208 12.14 -5.90 -8.16
N ALA A 209 12.87 -4.80 -7.89
CA ALA A 209 12.34 -3.43 -7.92
C ALA A 209 11.09 -3.23 -7.04
N PRO A 210 11.16 -3.50 -5.74
CA PRO A 210 10.00 -3.56 -4.85
C PRO A 210 9.34 -2.19 -4.68
N GLU A 211 8.04 -2.20 -4.33
CA GLU A 211 7.33 -0.98 -3.90
C GLU A 211 7.97 -0.40 -2.63
N HIS A 212 8.13 -1.23 -1.60
CA HIS A 212 8.76 -0.85 -0.33
C HIS A 212 10.05 -1.64 -0.13
N LEU A 213 11.14 -0.95 0.09
CA LEU A 213 12.44 -1.52 0.40
C LEU A 213 12.89 -1.06 1.77
N GLU A 214 13.11 -2.00 2.68
CA GLU A 214 13.82 -1.74 3.94
C GLU A 214 15.27 -2.20 3.84
N ILE A 215 16.21 -1.38 4.30
CA ILE A 215 17.64 -1.70 4.36
C ILE A 215 18.09 -1.71 5.82
N VAL A 216 18.25 -2.91 6.34
CA VAL A 216 18.62 -3.20 7.74
C VAL A 216 19.97 -3.90 7.76
N THR A 217 21.00 -3.13 7.41
CA THR A 217 22.39 -3.58 7.32
C THR A 217 23.31 -2.74 8.19
N GLU A 218 24.54 -3.18 8.42
CA GLU A 218 25.54 -2.41 9.16
C GLU A 218 25.78 -1.00 8.58
N ASN A 219 25.68 -0.85 7.25
CA ASN A 219 25.92 0.41 6.55
C ASN A 219 24.78 0.76 5.57
N PRO A 220 23.55 1.03 6.06
CA PRO A 220 22.36 1.14 5.22
C PRO A 220 22.41 2.32 4.24
N PHE A 221 23.03 3.45 4.62
CA PHE A 221 23.18 4.62 3.73
C PHE A 221 24.12 4.34 2.56
N GLU A 222 25.20 3.56 2.78
CA GLU A 222 26.10 3.15 1.70
C GLU A 222 25.42 2.16 0.74
N ASP A 223 24.66 1.22 1.30
CA ASP A 223 23.95 0.22 0.51
C ASP A 223 22.80 0.84 -0.29
N MET A 224 22.08 1.81 0.27
CA MET A 224 21.07 2.59 -0.43
C MET A 224 21.60 3.27 -1.71
N MET A 225 22.83 3.78 -1.68
CA MET A 225 23.42 4.44 -2.86
C MET A 225 23.64 3.50 -4.05
N LYS A 226 23.60 2.19 -3.84
CA LYS A 226 23.74 1.16 -4.87
C LYS A 226 22.39 0.68 -5.39
N VAL A 227 21.29 1.00 -4.69
CA VAL A 227 19.92 0.70 -5.12
C VAL A 227 19.49 1.71 -6.18
N ARG A 228 18.90 1.21 -7.26
CA ARG A 228 18.41 2.02 -8.39
C ARG A 228 16.91 1.92 -8.59
N ASN A 229 16.33 0.81 -8.18
CA ASN A 229 14.95 0.46 -8.47
C ASN A 229 14.23 0.10 -7.16
N ALA A 230 13.55 1.07 -6.54
CA ALA A 230 12.62 0.87 -5.44
C ALA A 230 11.62 2.04 -5.41
N GLY A 231 10.41 1.79 -4.96
CA GLY A 231 9.38 2.82 -4.83
C GLY A 231 9.66 3.75 -3.64
N ALA A 232 9.77 3.18 -2.44
CA ALA A 232 10.18 3.88 -1.22
C ALA A 232 11.31 3.09 -0.54
N ILE A 233 12.23 3.80 0.12
CA ILE A 233 13.36 3.18 0.82
C ILE A 233 13.34 3.64 2.27
N PHE A 234 13.31 2.68 3.17
CA PHE A 234 13.36 2.84 4.62
C PHE A 234 14.71 2.35 5.13
N LEU A 235 15.33 3.10 6.03
CA LEU A 235 16.69 2.78 6.50
C LEU A 235 16.68 2.51 7.99
N GLU A 236 17.45 1.52 8.40
CA GLU A 236 17.62 1.08 9.78
C GLU A 236 16.35 0.40 10.37
N GLU A 237 16.54 -0.30 11.48
CA GLU A 237 15.53 -1.16 12.10
C GLU A 237 14.35 -0.43 12.78
N ASN A 238 14.42 0.90 12.91
CA ASN A 238 13.37 1.72 13.52
C ASN A 238 12.64 2.60 12.50
N SER A 239 12.87 2.40 11.22
CA SER A 239 12.25 3.11 10.11
C SER A 239 11.35 2.15 9.35
N CYS A 240 10.32 1.66 10.00
CA CYS A 240 9.32 0.78 9.37
C CYS A 240 8.36 1.55 8.45
N GLU A 241 7.75 0.82 7.54
CA GLU A 241 6.64 1.30 6.70
C GLU A 241 5.37 1.60 7.52
#